data_834c25d337ceacff90de07cf8f0cbe59
#
_entry.id   834c25d337ceacff90de07cf8f0cbe59
#
_cell.length_a   1.000
_cell.length_b   1.000
_cell.length_c   1.000
_cell.angle_alpha   90.00
_cell.angle_beta   90.00
_cell.angle_gamma   90.00
#
_symmetry.space_group_name_H-M   'P 1'
#
loop_
_entity.id
_entity.type
_entity.pdbx_description
1 polymer ?
#
loop_
_entity_poly.entity_id
_entity_poly.type
_entity_poly.pdbx_seq_one_letter_code
_entity_poly.pdbx_strand_id
1 'polypeptide(L)'
;MPSPKGDPTYIKDKDKYFMEIAEVVGKASTHPKAPGGCVIVRDREIVGDGRSVYTHSKVEIDALTYAIACASKNGTPLTGAVVYSTRYPFSSSVFQCYLMGIRKIVIQAHEWEPFYKDEFRRAARLARELAMAIEPMFKTEDERFGVNKKNQKLPDPELYTDDNPYEQDEYDPQSTDDIHDEITSV
;
A
#
# COMPACT_ATOMS: atom_id res chain seq x y z
N MET A 1 -1.88 -26.77 -14.20
CA MET A 1 -2.15 -27.13 -15.61
C MET A 1 -1.40 -26.16 -16.50
N PRO A 2 -0.66 -26.61 -17.52
CA PRO A 2 -0.05 -25.70 -18.48
C PRO A 2 -1.13 -24.93 -19.22
N SER A 3 -0.96 -23.61 -19.33
CA SER A 3 -1.89 -22.77 -20.09
C SER A 3 -1.91 -23.18 -21.54
N PRO A 4 -3.09 -23.31 -22.16
CA PRO A 4 -3.20 -23.63 -23.57
C PRO A 4 -2.53 -22.50 -24.38
N LYS A 5 -1.54 -22.84 -25.19
CA LYS A 5 -0.98 -21.92 -26.18
C LYS A 5 -2.12 -21.49 -27.11
N GLY A 6 -2.46 -20.20 -27.09
CA GLY A 6 -3.51 -19.64 -27.94
C GLY A 6 -4.74 -19.13 -27.20
N ASP A 7 -4.82 -19.20 -25.87
CA ASP A 7 -5.84 -18.54 -25.10
C ASP A 7 -5.62 -17.00 -25.15
N PRO A 8 -6.54 -16.22 -25.73
CA PRO A 8 -6.41 -14.75 -25.84
C PRO A 8 -6.40 -14.06 -24.47
N THR A 9 -6.81 -14.74 -23.41
CA THR A 9 -6.77 -14.23 -22.03
C THR A 9 -5.48 -14.58 -21.29
N TYR A 10 -4.53 -15.29 -21.97
CA TYR A 10 -3.29 -15.72 -21.36
C TYR A 10 -2.30 -14.57 -21.20
N ILE A 11 -2.04 -14.17 -19.97
CA ILE A 11 -1.00 -13.22 -19.59
C ILE A 11 0.19 -14.04 -19.08
N LYS A 12 1.32 -13.98 -19.82
CA LYS A 12 2.52 -14.79 -19.54
C LYS A 12 3.14 -14.47 -18.18
N ASP A 13 3.18 -13.18 -17.84
CA ASP A 13 3.67 -12.68 -16.56
C ASP A 13 2.65 -11.68 -16.02
N LYS A 14 1.78 -12.20 -15.18
CA LYS A 14 0.66 -11.42 -14.64
C LYS A 14 1.12 -10.28 -13.74
N ASP A 15 2.09 -10.56 -12.88
CA ASP A 15 2.53 -9.58 -11.89
C ASP A 15 3.20 -8.41 -12.62
N LYS A 16 4.01 -8.70 -13.64
CA LYS A 16 4.63 -7.68 -14.49
C LYS A 16 3.57 -6.85 -15.22
N TYR A 17 2.63 -7.52 -15.87
CA TYR A 17 1.56 -6.84 -16.61
C TYR A 17 0.76 -5.87 -15.76
N PHE A 18 0.28 -6.31 -14.60
CA PHE A 18 -0.51 -5.46 -13.72
C PHE A 18 0.32 -4.37 -13.03
N MET A 19 1.59 -4.63 -12.76
CA MET A 19 2.49 -3.60 -12.25
C MET A 19 2.75 -2.50 -13.28
N GLU A 20 2.95 -2.83 -14.54
CA GLU A 20 3.08 -1.85 -15.64
C GLU A 20 1.83 -0.97 -15.75
N ILE A 21 0.62 -1.54 -15.57
CA ILE A 21 -0.61 -0.76 -15.53
C ILE A 21 -0.63 0.16 -14.30
N ALA A 22 -0.24 -0.32 -13.13
CA ALA A 22 -0.12 0.50 -11.94
C ALA A 22 0.86 1.68 -12.14
N GLU A 23 1.97 1.47 -12.83
CA GLU A 23 2.90 2.54 -13.21
C GLU A 23 2.24 3.60 -14.11
N VAL A 24 1.45 3.16 -15.08
CA VAL A 24 0.70 4.09 -15.97
C VAL A 24 -0.30 4.91 -15.17
N VAL A 25 -1.06 4.28 -14.28
CA VAL A 25 -1.99 4.96 -13.36
C VAL A 25 -1.26 5.97 -12.49
N GLY A 26 -0.09 5.61 -11.99
CA GLY A 26 0.76 6.47 -11.17
C GLY A 26 1.23 7.76 -11.85
N LYS A 27 1.32 7.79 -13.19
CA LYS A 27 1.66 9.02 -13.94
C LYS A 27 0.64 10.14 -13.78
N ALA A 28 -0.60 9.82 -13.40
CA ALA A 28 -1.63 10.81 -13.09
C ALA A 28 -1.60 11.26 -11.62
N SER A 29 -0.62 10.85 -10.83
CA SER A 29 -0.48 11.27 -9.44
C SER A 29 -0.24 12.78 -9.34
N THR A 30 -0.89 13.40 -8.36
CA THR A 30 -0.67 14.81 -8.00
C THR A 30 0.31 14.96 -6.83
N HIS A 31 0.84 13.85 -6.32
CA HIS A 31 1.77 13.89 -5.19
C HIS A 31 3.17 14.37 -5.63
N PRO A 32 3.68 15.49 -5.09
CA PRO A 32 4.88 16.13 -5.63
C PRO A 32 6.18 15.37 -5.35
N LYS A 33 6.21 14.57 -4.27
CA LYS A 33 7.41 13.85 -3.83
C LYS A 33 7.29 12.33 -3.94
N ALA A 34 6.05 11.84 -3.89
CA ALA A 34 5.78 10.41 -3.78
C ALA A 34 4.71 9.97 -4.79
N PRO A 35 4.92 10.21 -6.11
CA PRO A 35 3.96 9.75 -7.10
C PRO A 35 3.86 8.22 -7.05
N GLY A 36 2.65 7.72 -7.03
CA GLY A 36 2.39 6.29 -6.98
C GLY A 36 1.09 5.92 -7.65
N GLY A 37 1.03 4.71 -8.16
CA GLY A 37 -0.14 4.10 -8.76
C GLY A 37 -0.42 2.72 -8.18
N CYS A 38 -1.68 2.34 -8.23
CA CYS A 38 -2.16 1.07 -7.72
C CYS A 38 -3.26 0.52 -8.61
N VAL A 39 -3.29 -0.79 -8.81
CA VAL A 39 -4.43 -1.51 -9.37
C VAL A 39 -4.80 -2.67 -8.46
N ILE A 40 -6.10 -2.91 -8.34
CA ILE A 40 -6.68 -4.03 -7.61
C ILE A 40 -7.23 -5.00 -8.64
N VAL A 41 -6.80 -6.24 -8.59
CA VAL A 41 -7.11 -7.26 -9.58
C VAL A 41 -7.81 -8.44 -8.93
N ARG A 42 -8.96 -8.85 -9.47
CA ARG A 42 -9.67 -10.06 -9.10
C ARG A 42 -10.08 -10.80 -10.38
N ASP A 43 -9.88 -12.11 -10.39
CA ASP A 43 -10.25 -12.97 -11.52
C ASP A 43 -9.67 -12.52 -12.88
N ARG A 44 -8.46 -11.92 -12.86
CA ARG A 44 -7.72 -11.32 -13.99
C ARG A 44 -8.30 -9.99 -14.51
N GLU A 45 -9.29 -9.44 -13.85
CA GLU A 45 -9.88 -8.14 -14.20
C GLU A 45 -9.42 -7.07 -13.20
N ILE A 46 -9.18 -5.87 -13.70
CA ILE A 46 -8.92 -4.71 -12.85
C ILE A 46 -10.27 -4.27 -12.30
N VAL A 47 -10.43 -4.40 -10.99
CA VAL A 47 -11.65 -4.05 -10.27
C VAL A 47 -11.56 -2.72 -9.51
N GLY A 48 -10.38 -2.14 -9.48
CA GLY A 48 -10.13 -0.82 -8.91
C GLY A 48 -8.76 -0.31 -9.32
N ASP A 49 -8.64 0.99 -9.48
CA ASP A 49 -7.37 1.66 -9.73
C ASP A 49 -7.28 2.94 -8.92
N GLY A 50 -6.07 3.39 -8.63
CA GLY A 50 -5.82 4.56 -7.83
C GLY A 50 -4.43 5.13 -7.99
N ARG A 51 -4.32 6.40 -7.68
CA ARG A 51 -3.06 7.15 -7.68
C ARG A 51 -2.88 7.89 -6.38
N SER A 52 -1.64 8.18 -6.02
CA SER A 52 -1.39 9.06 -4.87
C SER A 52 -1.90 10.46 -5.15
N VAL A 53 -2.56 11.04 -4.18
CA VAL A 53 -3.12 12.39 -4.27
C VAL A 53 -2.59 13.22 -3.10
N TYR A 54 -2.18 14.44 -3.42
CA TYR A 54 -1.85 15.45 -2.43
C TYR A 54 -2.77 16.63 -2.62
N THR A 55 -3.56 16.92 -1.59
CA THR A 55 -4.58 17.98 -1.66
C THR A 55 -3.98 19.36 -1.32
N HIS A 56 -4.69 20.43 -1.68
CA HIS A 56 -4.32 21.79 -1.30
C HIS A 56 -4.27 21.96 0.23
N SER A 57 -5.09 21.22 0.97
CA SER A 57 -5.08 21.20 2.44
C SER A 57 -3.96 20.33 3.03
N LYS A 58 -2.99 19.92 2.21
CA LYS A 58 -1.84 19.08 2.60
C LYS A 58 -2.20 17.70 3.10
N VAL A 59 -3.39 17.20 2.76
CA VAL A 59 -3.77 15.81 3.04
C VAL A 59 -3.18 14.91 1.97
N GLU A 60 -2.49 13.88 2.40
CA GLU A 60 -1.92 12.83 1.55
C GLU A 60 -2.86 11.61 1.55
N ILE A 61 -3.17 11.12 0.35
CA ILE A 61 -3.93 9.89 0.14
C ILE A 61 -3.05 8.98 -0.71
N ASP A 62 -2.72 7.82 -0.20
CA ASP A 62 -1.94 6.86 -0.97
C ASP A 62 -2.77 6.23 -2.11
N ALA A 63 -2.05 5.69 -3.10
CA ALA A 63 -2.68 5.11 -4.29
C ALA A 63 -3.62 3.94 -3.95
N LEU A 64 -3.29 3.15 -2.94
CA LEU A 64 -4.07 2.00 -2.52
C LEU A 64 -5.38 2.41 -1.84
N THR A 65 -5.33 3.37 -0.91
CA THR A 65 -6.55 3.95 -0.31
C THR A 65 -7.47 4.51 -1.40
N TYR A 66 -6.91 5.21 -2.38
CA TYR A 66 -7.69 5.76 -3.49
C TYR A 66 -8.34 4.64 -4.33
N ALA A 67 -7.59 3.58 -4.66
CA ALA A 67 -8.10 2.44 -5.43
C ALA A 67 -9.25 1.72 -4.70
N ILE A 68 -9.12 1.50 -3.39
CA ILE A 68 -10.18 0.91 -2.56
C ILE A 68 -11.43 1.78 -2.58
N ALA A 69 -11.28 3.10 -2.42
CA ALA A 69 -12.41 4.03 -2.44
C ALA A 69 -13.14 4.02 -3.80
N CYS A 70 -12.40 4.00 -4.92
CA CYS A 70 -12.98 3.90 -6.26
C CYS A 70 -13.74 2.58 -6.45
N ALA A 71 -13.16 1.45 -6.08
CA ALA A 71 -13.82 0.16 -6.16
C ALA A 71 -15.09 0.11 -5.29
N SER A 72 -15.00 0.60 -4.06
CA SER A 72 -16.13 0.66 -3.13
C SER A 72 -17.26 1.54 -3.64
N LYS A 73 -16.95 2.68 -4.23
CA LYS A 73 -17.94 3.57 -4.86
C LYS A 73 -18.73 2.87 -5.96
N ASN A 74 -18.08 1.97 -6.69
CA ASN A 74 -18.71 1.19 -7.76
C ASN A 74 -19.41 -0.08 -7.26
N GLY A 75 -19.44 -0.32 -5.94
CA GLY A 75 -20.03 -1.52 -5.33
C GLY A 75 -19.27 -2.81 -5.66
N THR A 76 -17.99 -2.70 -6.02
CA THR A 76 -17.20 -3.85 -6.49
C THR A 76 -16.64 -4.63 -5.29
N PRO A 77 -16.94 -5.93 -5.15
CA PRO A 77 -16.37 -6.75 -4.06
C PRO A 77 -14.87 -6.94 -4.25
N LEU A 78 -14.10 -6.77 -3.17
CA LEU A 78 -12.64 -6.87 -3.18
C LEU A 78 -12.09 -8.16 -2.55
N THR A 79 -12.94 -8.99 -1.97
CA THR A 79 -12.53 -10.24 -1.34
C THR A 79 -11.79 -11.14 -2.32
N GLY A 80 -10.60 -11.59 -1.94
CA GLY A 80 -9.74 -12.45 -2.76
C GLY A 80 -8.99 -11.74 -3.88
N ALA A 81 -9.11 -10.41 -3.99
CA ALA A 81 -8.33 -9.63 -4.94
C ALA A 81 -6.84 -9.56 -4.54
N VAL A 82 -6.00 -9.28 -5.52
CA VAL A 82 -4.57 -8.98 -5.37
C VAL A 82 -4.33 -7.51 -5.71
N VAL A 83 -3.54 -6.84 -4.90
CA VAL A 83 -3.13 -5.46 -5.13
C VAL A 83 -1.77 -5.43 -5.80
N TYR A 84 -1.60 -4.57 -6.81
CA TYR A 84 -0.32 -4.21 -7.40
C TYR A 84 -0.09 -2.73 -7.17
N SER A 85 0.94 -2.38 -6.43
CA SER A 85 1.25 -1.00 -6.06
C SER A 85 2.69 -0.65 -6.39
N THR A 86 2.89 0.50 -7.03
CA THR A 86 4.23 0.99 -7.33
C THR A 86 4.98 1.49 -6.09
N ARG A 87 4.29 1.61 -4.96
CA ARG A 87 4.88 2.05 -3.69
C ARG A 87 4.45 1.15 -2.55
N TYR A 88 5.22 1.19 -1.47
CA TYR A 88 4.83 0.52 -0.24
C TYR A 88 3.58 1.19 0.35
N PRO A 89 2.55 0.44 0.77
CA PRO A 89 1.32 1.00 1.33
C PRO A 89 1.54 1.54 2.74
N PHE A 90 0.70 2.49 3.14
CA PHE A 90 0.62 2.91 4.54
C PHE A 90 -0.05 1.84 5.40
N SER A 91 0.19 1.88 6.71
CA SER A 91 -0.42 0.91 7.65
C SER A 91 -1.95 0.97 7.63
N SER A 92 -2.53 2.16 7.50
CA SER A 92 -3.97 2.35 7.33
C SER A 92 -4.53 1.64 6.09
N SER A 93 -3.80 1.68 4.98
CA SER A 93 -4.19 1.03 3.72
C SER A 93 -4.07 -0.48 3.79
N VAL A 94 -3.04 -0.99 4.49
CA VAL A 94 -2.91 -2.43 4.79
C VAL A 94 -4.11 -2.91 5.61
N PHE A 95 -4.51 -2.15 6.63
CA PHE A 95 -5.68 -2.49 7.44
C PHE A 95 -6.98 -2.46 6.64
N GLN A 96 -7.15 -1.46 5.76
CA GLN A 96 -8.31 -1.41 4.84
C GLN A 96 -8.34 -2.63 3.92
N CYS A 97 -7.22 -3.05 3.34
CA CYS A 97 -7.12 -4.28 2.56
C CYS A 97 -7.61 -5.50 3.35
N TYR A 98 -7.15 -5.62 4.59
CA TYR A 98 -7.57 -6.71 5.47
C TYR A 98 -9.09 -6.72 5.66
N LEU A 99 -9.70 -5.58 5.97
CA LEU A 99 -11.15 -5.45 6.16
C LEU A 99 -11.94 -5.78 4.88
N MET A 100 -11.40 -5.45 3.70
CA MET A 100 -12.01 -5.73 2.40
C MET A 100 -11.78 -7.16 1.89
N GLY A 101 -11.10 -8.01 2.68
CA GLY A 101 -10.83 -9.40 2.31
C GLY A 101 -9.67 -9.59 1.34
N ILE A 102 -8.86 -8.56 1.09
CA ILE A 102 -7.60 -8.65 0.35
C ILE A 102 -6.53 -9.23 1.27
N ARG A 103 -5.71 -10.15 0.77
CA ARG A 103 -4.66 -10.83 1.57
C ARG A 103 -3.29 -10.76 0.93
N LYS A 104 -3.20 -10.26 -0.30
CA LYS A 104 -1.93 -10.17 -1.04
C LYS A 104 -1.76 -8.78 -1.65
N ILE A 105 -0.60 -8.20 -1.42
CA ILE A 105 -0.13 -6.95 -2.02
C ILE A 105 1.21 -7.23 -2.70
N VAL A 106 1.32 -6.95 -3.98
CA VAL A 106 2.56 -6.97 -4.73
C VAL A 106 3.05 -5.54 -4.87
N ILE A 107 4.27 -5.27 -4.45
CA ILE A 107 4.86 -3.95 -4.51
C ILE A 107 6.03 -3.92 -5.47
N GLN A 108 6.23 -2.80 -6.15
CA GLN A 108 7.46 -2.59 -6.91
C GLN A 108 8.61 -2.38 -5.92
N ALA A 109 9.69 -3.16 -6.10
CA ALA A 109 10.89 -2.98 -5.33
C ALA A 109 11.56 -1.63 -5.70
N HIS A 110 11.76 -0.77 -4.73
CA HIS A 110 12.49 0.49 -4.88
C HIS A 110 13.08 0.90 -3.53
N GLU A 111 14.01 1.83 -3.55
CA GLU A 111 14.56 2.38 -2.32
C GLU A 111 13.49 3.09 -1.50
N TRP A 112 13.56 2.89 -0.19
CA TRP A 112 12.61 3.47 0.74
C TRP A 112 12.89 4.95 0.92
N GLU A 113 11.88 5.77 0.74
CA GLU A 113 12.02 7.19 1.04
C GLU A 113 12.18 7.39 2.54
N PRO A 114 13.21 8.14 2.97
CA PRO A 114 13.53 8.30 4.41
C PRO A 114 12.35 8.78 5.25
N PHE A 115 11.49 9.65 4.67
CA PHE A 115 10.33 10.24 5.37
C PHE A 115 9.24 9.21 5.75
N TYR A 116 9.13 8.10 5.00
CA TYR A 116 8.09 7.09 5.22
C TYR A 116 8.61 5.83 5.90
N LYS A 117 9.89 5.82 6.27
CA LYS A 117 10.54 4.61 6.79
C LYS A 117 9.79 4.00 7.98
N ASP A 118 9.36 4.82 8.93
CA ASP A 118 8.67 4.33 10.13
C ASP A 118 7.24 3.88 9.82
N GLU A 119 6.55 4.59 8.90
CA GLU A 119 5.23 4.18 8.45
C GLU A 119 5.28 2.84 7.72
N PHE A 120 6.26 2.64 6.85
CA PHE A 120 6.44 1.36 6.16
C PHE A 120 6.79 0.22 7.11
N ARG A 121 7.53 0.49 8.17
CA ARG A 121 7.78 -0.47 9.24
C ARG A 121 6.49 -0.86 9.96
N ARG A 122 5.66 0.13 10.32
CA ARG A 122 4.34 -0.12 10.92
C ARG A 122 3.46 -0.97 9.99
N ALA A 123 3.42 -0.63 8.71
CA ALA A 123 2.67 -1.38 7.71
C ALA A 123 3.16 -2.83 7.57
N ALA A 124 4.48 -3.06 7.56
CA ALA A 124 5.06 -4.40 7.49
C ALA A 124 4.76 -5.25 8.74
N ARG A 125 4.81 -4.64 9.93
CA ARG A 125 4.44 -5.29 11.18
C ARG A 125 2.97 -5.69 11.16
N LEU A 126 2.09 -4.74 10.83
CA LEU A 126 0.65 -4.96 10.75
C LEU A 126 0.29 -6.05 9.74
N ALA A 127 0.91 -6.06 8.56
CA ALA A 127 0.68 -7.10 7.56
C ALA A 127 0.98 -8.50 8.11
N ARG A 128 2.07 -8.65 8.89
CA ARG A 128 2.40 -9.93 9.55
C ARG A 128 1.37 -10.32 10.60
N GLU A 129 0.96 -9.40 11.45
CA GLU A 129 -0.06 -9.63 12.48
C GLU A 129 -1.39 -10.08 11.87
N LEU A 130 -1.72 -9.56 10.69
CA LEU A 130 -2.95 -9.86 9.96
C LEU A 130 -2.81 -11.04 8.97
N ALA A 131 -1.67 -11.73 8.95
CA ALA A 131 -1.35 -12.81 8.00
C ALA A 131 -1.55 -12.40 6.53
N MET A 132 -1.18 -11.16 6.19
CA MET A 132 -1.19 -10.63 4.84
C MET A 132 0.19 -10.78 4.19
N ALA A 133 0.22 -11.11 2.91
CA ALA A 133 1.44 -11.14 2.12
C ALA A 133 1.71 -9.77 1.48
N ILE A 134 2.91 -9.20 1.73
CA ILE A 134 3.44 -8.06 0.96
C ILE A 134 4.70 -8.57 0.25
N GLU A 135 4.62 -8.71 -1.06
CA GLU A 135 5.66 -9.33 -1.90
C GLU A 135 6.33 -8.28 -2.79
N PRO A 136 7.66 -8.11 -2.71
CA PRO A 136 8.37 -7.22 -3.62
C PRO A 136 8.49 -7.86 -5.01
N MET A 137 8.25 -7.07 -6.05
CA MET A 137 8.50 -7.42 -7.43
C MET A 137 9.67 -6.60 -7.97
N PHE A 138 10.63 -7.28 -8.60
CA PHE A 138 11.78 -6.66 -9.23
C PHE A 138 11.53 -6.52 -10.75
N LYS A 139 11.93 -5.39 -11.35
CA LYS A 139 11.76 -5.14 -12.78
C LYS A 139 12.59 -6.09 -13.67
N THR A 140 13.77 -6.44 -13.19
CA THR A 140 14.73 -7.31 -13.89
C THR A 140 15.34 -8.35 -12.96
N GLU A 141 15.88 -9.42 -13.53
CA GLU A 141 16.67 -10.37 -12.74
C GLU A 141 17.95 -9.72 -12.18
N ASP A 142 18.54 -8.77 -12.91
CA ASP A 142 19.70 -8.01 -12.45
C ASP A 142 19.36 -7.14 -11.23
N GLU A 143 18.16 -6.57 -11.16
CA GLU A 143 17.66 -5.90 -9.96
C GLU A 143 17.45 -6.87 -8.80
N ARG A 144 16.99 -8.09 -9.09
CA ARG A 144 16.83 -9.15 -8.09
C ARG A 144 18.17 -9.60 -7.51
N PHE A 145 19.23 -9.64 -8.34
CA PHE A 145 20.57 -10.08 -7.94
C PHE A 145 21.54 -8.93 -7.67
N GLY A 146 21.35 -7.77 -8.35
CA GLY A 146 22.16 -6.58 -8.24
C GLY A 146 21.68 -5.60 -7.17
N VAL A 147 20.51 -5.85 -6.61
CA VAL A 147 20.07 -5.18 -5.37
C VAL A 147 21.07 -5.52 -4.28
N ASN A 148 21.99 -4.61 -4.20
CA ASN A 148 23.13 -4.67 -3.33
C ASN A 148 22.66 -5.11 -1.95
N LYS A 149 23.13 -6.25 -1.47
CA LYS A 149 22.81 -6.86 -0.19
C LYS A 149 22.90 -5.90 1.02
N LYS A 150 23.36 -4.66 0.79
CA LYS A 150 23.46 -3.61 1.81
C LYS A 150 22.20 -2.78 2.02
N ASN A 151 21.28 -2.63 1.06
CA ASN A 151 20.19 -1.63 1.16
C ASN A 151 18.77 -2.14 0.97
N GLN A 152 18.56 -3.41 0.67
CA GLN A 152 17.21 -3.97 0.44
C GLN A 152 16.89 -5.20 1.30
N LYS A 153 17.45 -5.28 2.48
CA LYS A 153 16.77 -6.06 3.50
C LYS A 153 15.44 -5.39 3.76
N LEU A 154 14.32 -6.09 3.49
CA LEU A 154 13.11 -5.86 4.26
C LEU A 154 13.57 -5.67 5.71
N PRO A 155 13.14 -4.61 6.39
CA PRO A 155 13.61 -4.33 7.73
C PRO A 155 13.50 -5.60 8.55
N ASP A 156 14.66 -6.02 9.09
CA ASP A 156 14.78 -7.26 9.86
C ASP A 156 13.78 -7.18 11.02
N PRO A 157 12.82 -8.09 11.11
CA PRO A 157 11.83 -8.06 12.17
C PRO A 157 12.46 -8.16 13.58
N GLU A 158 13.69 -8.71 13.71
CA GLU A 158 14.37 -8.87 14.99
C GLU A 158 15.11 -7.62 15.48
N LEU A 159 15.24 -6.58 14.65
CA LEU A 159 15.85 -5.29 15.02
C LEU A 159 14.89 -4.36 15.78
N TYR A 160 13.70 -4.84 16.10
CA TYR A 160 12.73 -4.09 16.89
C TYR A 160 12.82 -4.54 18.34
N THR A 161 13.81 -4.05 19.06
CA THR A 161 13.74 -3.95 20.50
C THR A 161 12.62 -2.99 20.88
N ASP A 162 11.91 -3.32 21.94
CA ASP A 162 10.69 -2.66 22.43
C ASP A 162 10.86 -1.20 22.92
N ASP A 163 11.91 -0.51 22.52
CA ASP A 163 12.07 0.92 22.77
C ASP A 163 11.16 1.74 21.83
N ASN A 164 9.86 1.71 22.14
CA ASN A 164 8.86 2.56 21.51
C ASN A 164 8.94 3.96 22.15
N PRO A 165 9.46 4.99 21.45
CA PRO A 165 9.52 6.34 22.02
C PRO A 165 8.13 6.99 22.23
N TYR A 166 7.05 6.32 21.81
CA TYR A 166 5.66 6.78 21.94
C TYR A 166 4.86 6.08 23.04
N GLU A 167 5.48 5.21 23.83
CA GLU A 167 4.82 4.62 25.01
C GLU A 167 4.72 5.56 26.22
N GLN A 168 5.18 6.81 26.09
CA GLN A 168 5.15 7.79 27.18
C GLN A 168 4.00 8.79 27.09
N ASP A 169 3.20 8.78 26.02
CA ASP A 169 1.94 9.50 26.03
C ASP A 169 0.85 8.61 26.65
N GLU A 170 0.88 8.49 27.96
CA GLU A 170 -0.29 8.03 28.73
C GLU A 170 -1.47 8.90 28.31
N TYR A 171 -2.43 8.29 27.62
CA TYR A 171 -3.71 8.91 27.36
C TYR A 171 -4.31 9.30 28.73
N ASP A 172 -4.22 10.59 29.06
CA ASP A 172 -4.91 11.17 30.22
C ASP A 172 -6.38 11.38 29.84
N PRO A 173 -7.30 10.53 30.34
CA PRO A 173 -8.72 10.66 30.04
C PRO A 173 -9.36 11.90 30.67
N GLN A 174 -8.60 12.74 31.41
CA GLN A 174 -9.11 13.94 32.06
C GLN A 174 -8.82 15.23 31.28
N SER A 175 -8.10 15.17 30.14
CA SER A 175 -7.80 16.37 29.34
C SER A 175 -8.88 16.75 28.31
N THR A 176 -10.10 16.24 28.44
CA THR A 176 -11.21 16.53 27.50
C THR A 176 -12.11 17.68 27.93
N ASP A 177 -11.79 18.39 29.01
CA ASP A 177 -12.69 19.43 29.55
C ASP A 177 -12.66 20.78 28.80
N ASP A 178 -11.69 21.00 27.89
CA ASP A 178 -11.55 22.30 27.21
C ASP A 178 -12.17 22.40 25.80
N ILE A 179 -12.83 21.36 25.30
CA ILE A 179 -13.38 21.37 23.92
C ILE A 179 -14.86 21.73 23.86
N HIS A 180 -15.55 21.86 25.01
CA HIS A 180 -17.00 22.05 25.02
C HIS A 180 -17.48 23.51 24.92
N ASP A 181 -16.60 24.49 25.05
CA ASP A 181 -17.04 25.92 25.13
C ASP A 181 -17.02 26.66 23.78
N GLU A 182 -16.50 26.08 22.68
CA GLU A 182 -16.49 26.77 21.38
C GLU A 182 -17.63 26.42 20.42
N ILE A 183 -18.52 25.49 20.74
CA ILE A 183 -19.58 25.04 19.80
C ILE A 183 -20.94 25.74 20.07
N THR A 184 -21.06 26.52 21.11
CA THR A 184 -22.35 27.15 21.47
C THR A 184 -22.50 28.64 21.13
N SER A 185 -21.62 29.21 20.29
CA SER A 185 -21.72 30.60 19.88
C SER A 185 -21.65 30.79 18.35
N VAL A 186 -22.55 30.12 17.60
CA VAL A 186 -22.93 30.51 16.22
C VAL A 186 -24.42 30.33 16.06
#